data_9fe76a82965ea921856eb6a45a96c418
#
_entry.id   9fe76a82965ea921856eb6a45a96c418
#
_cell.length_a   1.000
_cell.length_b   1.000
_cell.length_c   1.000
_cell.angle_alpha   90.00
_cell.angle_beta   90.00
_cell.angle_gamma   90.00
#
_symmetry.space_group_name_H-M   'P 1'
#
loop_
_entity.id
_entity.type
_entity.pdbx_description
1 polymer ?
#
loop_
_entity_poly.entity_id
_entity_poly.type
_entity_poly.pdbx_seq_one_letter_code
_entity_poly.pdbx_strand_id
1 'polypeptide(L)'
;MSLQWTHKAAADLDAIYDHYVVLIGPEKALRAIQDIVEQVSPLANLEQSSSGAPSEVPGVRELAVERWPYQAAFRVKGRSVQILRIDRVDNPG
;
A
#
# COMPACT_ATOMS: atom_id res chain seq x y z
N MET A 1 -2.63 16.69 -5.92
CA MET A 1 -2.84 15.41 -6.63
C MET A 1 -3.85 14.59 -5.87
N SER A 2 -4.56 13.73 -6.55
CA SER A 2 -5.49 12.80 -5.93
C SER A 2 -4.87 11.41 -5.80
N LEU A 3 -5.33 10.66 -4.82
CA LEU A 3 -4.92 9.28 -4.62
C LEU A 3 -6.08 8.37 -5.01
N GLN A 4 -5.82 7.40 -5.85
CA GLN A 4 -6.83 6.45 -6.30
C GLN A 4 -6.40 5.04 -5.93
N TRP A 5 -7.29 4.34 -5.25
CA TRP A 5 -7.11 2.92 -4.94
C TRP A 5 -7.79 2.11 -6.03
N THR A 6 -7.02 1.30 -6.74
CA THR A 6 -7.59 0.40 -7.74
C THR A 6 -8.42 -0.68 -7.05
N HIS A 7 -9.29 -1.36 -7.80
CA HIS A 7 -10.04 -2.49 -7.28
C HIS A 7 -9.12 -3.56 -6.71
N LYS A 8 -8.00 -3.82 -7.37
CA LYS A 8 -7.01 -4.79 -6.90
C LYS A 8 -6.44 -4.39 -5.54
N ALA A 9 -6.02 -3.13 -5.42
CA ALA A 9 -5.45 -2.63 -4.16
C ALA A 9 -6.47 -2.67 -3.02
N ALA A 10 -7.70 -2.28 -3.28
CA ALA A 10 -8.77 -2.35 -2.29
C ALA A 10 -9.06 -3.78 -1.87
N ALA A 11 -9.10 -4.71 -2.83
CA ALA A 11 -9.27 -6.13 -2.53
C ALA A 11 -8.10 -6.70 -1.72
N ASP A 12 -6.89 -6.22 -1.98
CA ASP A 12 -5.72 -6.61 -1.19
C ASP A 12 -5.86 -6.18 0.27
N LEU A 13 -6.36 -4.97 0.52
CA LEU A 13 -6.62 -4.51 1.89
C LEU A 13 -7.66 -5.39 2.59
N ASP A 14 -8.73 -5.75 1.88
CA ASP A 14 -9.75 -6.64 2.44
C ASP A 14 -9.15 -8.00 2.81
N ALA A 15 -8.30 -8.55 1.95
CA ALA A 15 -7.65 -9.83 2.21
C ALA A 15 -6.69 -9.73 3.41
N ILE A 16 -5.98 -8.63 3.55
CA ILE A 16 -5.12 -8.37 4.70
C ILE A 16 -5.93 -8.31 5.99
N TYR A 17 -7.06 -7.61 5.95
CA TYR A 17 -7.97 -7.55 7.09
C TYR A 17 -8.44 -8.95 7.49
N ASP A 18 -8.92 -9.73 6.54
CA ASP A 18 -9.42 -11.08 6.79
C ASP A 18 -8.33 -11.97 7.40
N HIS A 19 -7.10 -11.83 6.93
CA HIS A 19 -5.96 -12.56 7.47
C HIS A 19 -5.72 -12.21 8.95
N TYR A 20 -5.70 -10.93 9.28
CA TYR A 20 -5.37 -10.48 10.63
C TYR A 20 -6.54 -10.62 11.61
N VAL A 21 -7.79 -10.56 11.14
CA VAL A 21 -8.93 -10.69 12.03
C VAL A 21 -8.93 -12.05 12.74
N VAL A 22 -8.48 -13.08 12.06
CA VAL A 22 -8.36 -14.43 12.63
C VAL A 22 -7.18 -14.51 13.61
N LEU A 23 -6.08 -13.83 13.30
CA LEU A 23 -4.84 -13.94 14.08
C LEU A 23 -4.83 -13.05 15.31
N ILE A 24 -5.34 -11.82 15.21
CA ILE A 24 -5.17 -10.82 16.26
C ILE A 24 -6.48 -10.11 16.65
N GLY A 25 -7.59 -10.49 16.05
CA GLY A 25 -8.90 -9.93 16.35
C GLY A 25 -9.25 -8.71 15.50
N PRO A 26 -10.54 -8.33 15.48
CA PRO A 26 -11.03 -7.29 14.55
C PRO A 26 -10.47 -5.90 14.85
N GLU A 27 -10.28 -5.54 16.10
CA GLU A 27 -9.78 -4.20 16.45
C GLU A 27 -8.36 -3.98 15.97
N LYS A 28 -7.48 -4.96 16.21
CA LYS A 28 -6.08 -4.88 15.79
C LYS A 28 -5.95 -5.05 14.28
N ALA A 29 -6.80 -5.86 13.68
CA ALA A 29 -6.83 -6.01 12.22
C ALA A 29 -7.21 -4.68 11.56
N LEU A 30 -8.22 -3.98 12.08
CA LEU A 30 -8.58 -2.67 11.57
C LEU A 30 -7.45 -1.66 11.75
N ARG A 31 -6.74 -1.71 12.86
CA ARG A 31 -5.59 -0.83 13.10
C ARG A 31 -4.47 -1.09 12.09
N ALA A 32 -4.24 -2.34 11.72
CA ALA A 32 -3.26 -2.68 10.69
C ALA A 32 -3.63 -2.03 9.34
N ILE A 33 -4.89 -2.10 8.95
CA ILE A 33 -5.37 -1.47 7.71
C ILE A 33 -5.22 0.05 7.77
N GLN A 34 -5.62 0.66 8.87
CA GLN A 34 -5.49 2.11 9.07
C GLN A 34 -4.03 2.54 8.99
N ASP A 35 -3.12 1.78 9.57
CA ASP A 35 -1.69 2.08 9.56
C ASP A 35 -1.12 2.02 8.13
N ILE A 36 -1.51 1.01 7.36
CA ILE A 36 -1.11 0.89 5.96
C ILE A 36 -1.63 2.09 5.16
N VAL A 37 -2.89 2.43 5.31
CA VAL A 37 -3.51 3.55 4.58
C VAL A 37 -2.85 4.87 4.97
N GLU A 38 -2.56 5.08 6.24
CA GLU A 38 -1.88 6.29 6.70
C GLU A 38 -0.49 6.44 6.11
N GLN A 39 0.25 5.34 5.96
CA GLN A 39 1.58 5.37 5.37
C GLN A 39 1.56 5.60 3.87
N VAL A 40 0.51 5.16 3.20
CA VAL A 40 0.36 5.32 1.74
C VAL A 40 -0.21 6.69 1.38
N SER A 41 -1.06 7.27 2.23
CA SER A 41 -1.77 8.52 1.95
C SER A 41 -0.87 9.70 1.54
N PRO A 42 0.34 9.88 2.11
CA PRO A 42 1.22 10.97 1.69
C PRO A 42 1.65 10.92 0.23
N LEU A 43 1.51 9.78 -0.43
CA LEU A 43 1.83 9.67 -1.86
C LEU A 43 0.94 10.55 -2.73
N ALA A 44 -0.21 11.00 -2.22
CA ALA A 44 -1.04 11.99 -2.90
C ALA A 44 -0.35 13.34 -3.06
N ASN A 45 0.68 13.58 -2.26
CA ASN A 45 1.46 14.80 -2.30
C ASN A 45 2.50 14.71 -3.43
N LEU A 46 2.62 15.76 -4.23
CA LEU A 46 3.54 15.76 -5.36
C LEU A 46 4.98 15.44 -4.94
N GLU A 47 5.42 15.99 -3.81
CA GLU A 47 6.77 15.76 -3.30
C GLU A 47 7.00 14.30 -2.88
N GLN A 48 5.94 13.64 -2.41
CA GLN A 48 6.04 12.27 -1.92
C GLN A 48 5.78 11.23 -3.02
N SER A 49 5.25 11.64 -4.16
CA SER A 49 4.94 10.70 -5.25
C SER A 49 6.18 10.08 -5.88
N SER A 50 7.38 10.64 -5.61
CA SER A 50 8.64 10.05 -6.04
C SER A 50 9.31 9.20 -4.96
N SER A 51 8.63 9.01 -3.82
CA SER A 51 9.13 8.16 -2.73
C SER A 51 9.17 6.69 -3.12
N GLY A 52 9.84 5.89 -2.30
CA GLY A 52 9.96 4.47 -2.55
C GLY A 52 11.06 4.15 -3.55
N ALA A 53 11.04 2.95 -4.07
CA ALA A 53 12.04 2.43 -5.00
C ALA A 53 11.39 2.07 -6.33
N PRO A 54 12.11 2.18 -7.46
CA PRO A 54 11.58 1.71 -8.73
C PRO A 54 11.34 0.21 -8.68
N SER A 55 10.24 -0.23 -9.27
CA SER A 55 9.94 -1.65 -9.42
C SER A 55 10.56 -2.17 -10.72
N GLU A 56 10.41 -3.48 -10.97
CA GLU A 56 10.82 -4.07 -12.23
C GLU A 56 9.96 -3.60 -13.40
N VAL A 57 8.75 -3.12 -13.12
CA VAL A 57 7.85 -2.59 -14.15
C VAL A 57 8.14 -1.10 -14.36
N PRO A 58 8.47 -0.66 -15.59
CA PRO A 58 8.71 0.76 -15.85
C PRO A 58 7.52 1.63 -15.46
N GLY A 59 7.81 2.74 -14.78
CA GLY A 59 6.78 3.69 -14.33
C GLY A 59 6.07 3.31 -13.05
N VAL A 60 6.35 2.14 -12.50
CA VAL A 60 5.79 1.67 -11.23
C VAL A 60 6.84 1.74 -10.14
N ARG A 61 6.46 2.28 -8.99
CA ARG A 61 7.32 2.36 -7.80
C ARG A 61 6.71 1.55 -6.67
N GLU A 62 7.54 1.21 -5.70
CA GLU A 62 7.13 0.42 -4.54
C GLU A 62 7.52 1.14 -3.26
N LEU A 63 6.57 1.27 -2.34
CA LEU A 63 6.79 1.87 -1.04
C LEU A 63 6.63 0.79 0.03
N ALA A 64 7.70 0.55 0.81
CA ALA A 64 7.62 -0.38 1.92
C ALA A 64 6.78 0.22 3.05
N VAL A 65 5.88 -0.58 3.58
CA VAL A 65 5.07 -0.21 4.74
C VAL A 65 5.84 -0.60 6.01
N GLU A 66 6.06 0.37 6.89
CA GLU A 66 6.74 0.10 8.15
C GLU A 66 5.84 -0.68 9.10
N ARG A 67 6.41 -1.57 9.89
CA ARG A 67 5.76 -2.40 10.93
C ARG A 67 4.94 -3.57 10.39
N TRP A 68 4.63 -3.58 9.11
CA TRP A 68 3.84 -4.65 8.48
C TRP A 68 4.60 -5.19 7.27
N PRO A 69 4.51 -6.49 6.98
CA PRO A 69 5.29 -7.10 5.91
C PRO A 69 4.67 -6.87 4.53
N TYR A 70 4.39 -5.62 4.20
CA TYR A 70 3.74 -5.26 2.94
C TYR A 70 4.46 -4.12 2.25
N GLN A 71 4.21 -4.00 0.97
CA GLN A 71 4.62 -2.85 0.17
C GLN A 71 3.48 -2.44 -0.75
N ALA A 72 3.40 -1.16 -1.03
CA ALA A 72 2.42 -0.60 -1.96
C ALA A 72 3.09 -0.36 -3.31
N ALA A 73 2.53 -0.93 -4.37
CA ALA A 73 2.93 -0.61 -5.73
C ALA A 73 2.04 0.50 -6.26
N PHE A 74 2.65 1.54 -6.81
CA PHE A 74 1.91 2.72 -7.26
C PHE A 74 2.53 3.32 -8.50
N ARG A 75 1.75 4.14 -9.19
CA ARG A 75 2.24 4.92 -10.33
C ARG A 75 1.59 6.30 -10.33
N VAL A 76 2.28 7.25 -10.94
CA VAL A 76 1.70 8.57 -11.20
C VAL A 76 1.08 8.55 -12.58
N LYS A 77 -0.19 8.94 -12.67
CA LYS A 77 -0.91 9.03 -13.93
C LYS A 77 -1.62 10.37 -13.98
N GLY A 78 -1.12 11.27 -14.84
CA GLY A 78 -1.63 12.63 -14.90
C GLY A 78 -1.42 13.34 -13.57
N ARG A 79 -2.51 13.78 -12.95
CA ARG A 79 -2.49 14.45 -11.64
C ARG A 79 -2.91 13.52 -10.50
N SER A 80 -2.93 12.23 -10.77
CA SER A 80 -3.34 11.23 -9.77
C SER A 80 -2.21 10.28 -9.50
N VAL A 81 -2.18 9.75 -8.28
CA VAL A 81 -1.37 8.61 -7.92
C VAL A 81 -2.29 7.42 -7.77
N GLN A 82 -2.02 6.36 -8.50
CA GLN A 82 -2.80 5.13 -8.43
C GLN A 82 -2.07 4.10 -7.59
N ILE A 83 -2.72 3.60 -6.56
CA ILE A 83 -2.24 2.46 -5.79
C ILE A 83 -2.70 1.20 -6.52
N LEU A 84 -1.74 0.47 -7.07
CA LEU A 84 -2.03 -0.65 -7.96
C LEU A 84 -2.29 -1.94 -7.20
N ARG A 85 -1.55 -2.17 -6.12
CA ARG A 85 -1.68 -3.36 -5.29
C ARG A 85 -0.92 -3.17 -3.99
N ILE A 86 -1.30 -3.96 -3.00
CA ILE A 86 -0.55 -4.09 -1.74
C ILE A 86 -0.05 -5.53 -1.68
N ASP A 87 1.25 -5.69 -1.82
CA ASP A 87 1.88 -7.01 -1.87
C ASP A 87 2.54 -7.35 -0.54
N ARG A 88 2.52 -8.63 -0.20
CA ARG A 88 3.30 -9.10 0.92
C ARG A 88 4.77 -9.17 0.51
N VAL A 89 5.63 -8.65 1.37
CA VAL A 89 7.08 -8.74 1.18
C VAL A 89 7.57 -9.94 1.96
N ASP A 90 8.08 -10.94 1.24
CA ASP A 90 8.79 -12.02 1.88
C ASP A 90 10.15 -11.50 2.30
N ASN A 91 10.36 -11.45 3.59
CA ASN A 91 11.64 -11.04 4.13
C ASN A 91 12.47 -12.28 4.36
N PRO A 92 13.43 -12.55 3.48
CA PRO A 92 14.22 -13.79 3.58
C PRO A 92 15.23 -13.75 4.71
N GLY A 93 15.15 -12.75 5.55
CA GLY A 93 16.13 -12.67 6.54
C GLY A 93 16.33 -12.40 7.68
#